data_14372ae1b3894b3f9fee84abf1ed7961
#
_entry.id   14372ae1b3894b3f9fee84abf1ed7961
#
_cell.length_a   1.000
_cell.length_b   1.000
_cell.length_c   1.000
_cell.angle_alpha   90.00
_cell.angle_beta   90.00
_cell.angle_gamma   90.00
#
_symmetry.space_group_name_H-M   'P 1'
#
loop_
_entity.id
_entity.type
_entity.pdbx_description
1 polymer ?
#
loop_
_entity_poly.entity_id
_entity_poly.type
_entity_poly.pdbx_seq_one_letter_code
_entity_poly.pdbx_strand_id
1 'polypeptide(L)'
;RRQLPDDAPTAPPAAGLPWTARLAALWSPAHARATLMLWLLWFTVVFSYYGMFLWLPSVMVGKGFALIKSFEYVLLMTLAQLPGYFTAAWLIERAGRKFVLVVYLTGTAASAWAFGNADTQGALLLYGALLSFFNLGAWGALYAYSPENYPAPIRASGVGTAAGIGRLGGILGPLAIPFLGAQGWSTGAIFGLFAATLMVGVLAVALLGRETRGEQAVG
;
A
#
# COMPACT_ATOMS: atom_id res chain seq x y z
N ARG A 1 -28.23 29.69 -25.96
CA ARG A 1 -26.85 30.03 -25.51
C ARG A 1 -26.97 31.22 -24.56
N ARG A 2 -26.89 30.97 -23.22
CA ARG A 2 -26.78 32.03 -22.21
C ARG A 2 -25.30 32.40 -22.15
N GLN A 3 -24.95 33.58 -22.59
CA GLN A 3 -23.65 34.19 -22.36
C GLN A 3 -23.56 34.51 -20.85
N LEU A 4 -22.57 33.91 -20.19
CA LEU A 4 -22.17 34.27 -18.84
C LEU A 4 -21.51 35.67 -18.91
N PRO A 5 -21.72 36.60 -17.97
CA PRO A 5 -21.01 37.86 -17.95
C PRO A 5 -19.51 37.65 -17.77
N ASP A 6 -18.72 38.20 -18.67
CA ASP A 6 -17.26 38.07 -18.74
C ASP A 6 -16.48 38.91 -17.70
N ASP A 7 -17.15 39.57 -16.77
CA ASP A 7 -16.56 40.56 -15.86
C ASP A 7 -16.72 40.26 -14.37
N ALA A 8 -16.79 38.97 -13.98
CA ALA A 8 -16.60 38.66 -12.56
C ALA A 8 -15.09 38.80 -12.25
N PRO A 9 -14.68 39.71 -11.33
CA PRO A 9 -13.29 39.78 -10.92
C PRO A 9 -12.91 38.43 -10.33
N THR A 10 -12.01 37.73 -11.03
CA THR A 10 -11.40 36.51 -10.48
C THR A 10 -10.66 36.92 -9.23
N ALA A 11 -11.23 36.57 -8.07
CA ALA A 11 -10.53 36.75 -6.80
C ALA A 11 -9.11 36.18 -6.96
N PRO A 12 -8.06 36.94 -6.57
CA PRO A 12 -6.70 36.43 -6.64
C PRO A 12 -6.66 35.08 -5.93
N PRO A 13 -5.97 34.07 -6.52
CA PRO A 13 -5.88 32.76 -5.90
C PRO A 13 -5.39 32.97 -4.47
N ALA A 14 -6.17 32.52 -3.48
CA ALA A 14 -5.81 32.65 -2.07
C ALA A 14 -4.37 32.18 -1.91
N ALA A 15 -3.48 33.06 -1.47
CA ALA A 15 -2.07 32.77 -1.31
C ALA A 15 -1.93 31.51 -0.47
N GLY A 16 -1.56 30.38 -1.09
CA GLY A 16 -1.54 29.08 -0.41
C GLY A 16 -0.56 29.15 0.74
N LEU A 17 -0.87 28.47 1.84
CA LEU A 17 0.04 28.35 2.98
C LEU A 17 1.47 28.04 2.50
N PRO A 18 2.52 28.70 3.04
CA PRO A 18 3.89 28.38 2.71
C PRO A 18 4.17 26.90 3.02
N TRP A 19 5.08 26.27 2.29
CA TRP A 19 5.34 24.82 2.42
C TRP A 19 5.71 24.41 3.84
N THR A 20 6.45 25.26 4.58
CA THR A 20 6.82 25.05 5.99
C THR A 20 5.59 24.98 6.90
N ALA A 21 4.63 25.89 6.70
CA ALA A 21 3.39 25.89 7.46
C ALA A 21 2.51 24.67 7.16
N ARG A 22 2.49 24.20 5.89
CA ARG A 22 1.81 22.96 5.53
C ARG A 22 2.43 21.74 6.22
N LEU A 23 3.76 21.64 6.25
CA LEU A 23 4.44 20.55 6.94
C LEU A 23 4.20 20.60 8.45
N ALA A 24 4.28 21.80 9.06
CA ALA A 24 3.97 21.97 10.49
C ALA A 24 2.51 21.57 10.80
N ALA A 25 1.56 21.90 9.93
CA ALA A 25 0.17 21.54 10.10
C ALA A 25 -0.08 20.01 10.10
N LEU A 26 0.75 19.21 9.39
CA LEU A 26 0.64 17.75 9.42
C LEU A 26 0.91 17.17 10.82
N TRP A 27 1.74 17.83 11.60
CA TRP A 27 2.09 17.40 12.96
C TRP A 27 1.33 18.17 14.05
N SER A 28 0.33 18.96 13.67
CA SER A 28 -0.61 19.54 14.63
C SER A 28 -1.40 18.44 15.37
N PRO A 29 -1.92 18.71 16.58
CA PRO A 29 -2.74 17.74 17.33
C PRO A 29 -3.93 17.18 16.52
N ALA A 30 -4.45 17.97 15.58
CA ALA A 30 -5.58 17.55 14.74
C ALA A 30 -5.18 16.51 13.67
N HIS A 31 -3.94 16.53 13.16
CA HIS A 31 -3.53 15.72 12.00
C HIS A 31 -2.39 14.74 12.28
N ALA A 32 -1.64 14.89 13.38
CA ALA A 32 -0.47 14.06 13.70
C ALA A 32 -0.80 12.56 13.73
N ARG A 33 -1.97 12.18 14.25
CA ARG A 33 -2.45 10.79 14.27
C ARG A 33 -2.63 10.22 12.86
N ALA A 34 -3.25 10.98 11.96
CA ALA A 34 -3.45 10.58 10.57
C ALA A 34 -2.11 10.52 9.81
N THR A 35 -1.23 11.50 10.06
CA THR A 35 0.11 11.55 9.47
C THR A 35 0.95 10.35 9.87
N LEU A 36 1.03 10.03 11.15
CA LEU A 36 1.76 8.86 11.65
C LEU A 36 1.21 7.57 11.04
N MET A 37 -0.12 7.42 11.05
CA MET A 37 -0.79 6.25 10.48
C MET A 37 -0.45 6.08 9.00
N LEU A 38 -0.58 7.14 8.19
CA LEU A 38 -0.29 7.08 6.76
C LEU A 38 1.20 6.86 6.46
N TRP A 39 2.11 7.43 7.24
CA TRP A 39 3.56 7.18 7.07
C TRP A 39 3.90 5.71 7.32
N LEU A 40 3.37 5.12 8.41
CA LEU A 40 3.54 3.69 8.68
C LEU A 40 2.92 2.83 7.58
N LEU A 41 1.69 3.17 7.18
CA LEU A 41 0.96 2.43 6.15
C LEU A 41 1.70 2.45 4.80
N TRP A 42 2.09 3.63 4.32
CA TRP A 42 2.83 3.76 3.07
C TRP A 42 4.19 3.03 3.12
N PHE A 43 4.93 3.20 4.22
CA PHE A 43 6.20 2.51 4.37
C PHE A 43 6.02 1.00 4.29
N THR A 44 5.12 0.43 5.10
CA THR A 44 4.94 -1.02 5.19
C THR A 44 4.44 -1.65 3.89
N VAL A 45 3.49 -0.99 3.22
CA VAL A 45 2.96 -1.46 1.94
C VAL A 45 4.04 -1.43 0.85
N VAL A 46 4.74 -0.30 0.70
CA VAL A 46 5.75 -0.14 -0.35
C VAL A 46 6.97 -1.03 -0.08
N PHE A 47 7.44 -1.12 1.16
CA PHE A 47 8.52 -2.01 1.59
C PHE A 47 8.22 -3.46 1.22
N SER A 48 7.04 -3.94 1.62
CA SER A 48 6.65 -5.33 1.39
C SER A 48 6.39 -5.61 -0.09
N TYR A 49 5.72 -4.70 -0.80
CA TYR A 49 5.45 -4.87 -2.23
C TYR A 49 6.73 -5.04 -3.04
N TYR A 50 7.62 -4.03 -3.00
CA TYR A 50 8.85 -4.08 -3.77
C TYR A 50 9.81 -5.16 -3.27
N GLY A 51 9.85 -5.39 -1.95
CA GLY A 51 10.65 -6.46 -1.36
C GLY A 51 10.27 -7.84 -1.86
N MET A 52 8.97 -8.14 -1.94
CA MET A 52 8.51 -9.46 -2.39
C MET A 52 8.45 -9.59 -3.91
N PHE A 53 7.76 -8.67 -4.60
CA PHE A 53 7.42 -8.86 -6.01
C PHE A 53 8.62 -8.79 -6.96
N LEU A 54 9.63 -7.97 -6.67
CA LEU A 54 10.85 -7.93 -7.48
C LEU A 54 11.65 -9.24 -7.43
N TRP A 55 11.56 -9.98 -6.33
CA TRP A 55 12.32 -11.20 -6.13
C TRP A 55 11.52 -12.48 -6.37
N LEU A 56 10.22 -12.41 -6.67
CA LEU A 56 9.40 -13.60 -6.91
C LEU A 56 10.03 -14.59 -7.91
N PRO A 57 10.53 -14.17 -9.10
CA PRO A 57 11.17 -15.11 -10.02
C PRO A 57 12.40 -15.79 -9.41
N SER A 58 13.25 -15.03 -8.72
CA SER A 58 14.46 -15.55 -8.08
C SER A 58 14.13 -16.50 -6.92
N VAL A 59 13.08 -16.20 -6.14
CA VAL A 59 12.59 -17.09 -5.08
C VAL A 59 12.10 -18.41 -5.66
N MET A 60 11.37 -18.37 -6.79
CA MET A 60 10.91 -19.58 -7.48
C MET A 60 12.08 -20.41 -7.98
N VAL A 61 13.11 -19.77 -8.55
CA VAL A 61 14.35 -20.46 -8.96
C VAL A 61 15.05 -21.10 -7.74
N GLY A 62 15.16 -20.37 -6.64
CA GLY A 62 15.72 -20.89 -5.38
C GLY A 62 14.96 -22.08 -4.79
N LYS A 63 13.67 -22.21 -5.12
CA LYS A 63 12.82 -23.37 -4.77
C LYS A 63 12.89 -24.51 -5.81
N GLY A 64 13.80 -24.45 -6.80
CA GLY A 64 14.09 -25.52 -7.77
C GLY A 64 13.35 -25.43 -9.10
N PHE A 65 12.65 -24.33 -9.41
CA PHE A 65 12.01 -24.16 -10.70
C PHE A 65 12.96 -23.59 -11.75
N ALA A 66 12.81 -24.05 -13.02
CA ALA A 66 13.55 -23.46 -14.13
C ALA A 66 13.20 -21.98 -14.30
N LEU A 67 14.17 -21.15 -14.72
CA LEU A 67 14.00 -19.70 -14.83
C LEU A 67 12.77 -19.30 -15.68
N ILE A 68 12.59 -19.93 -16.87
CA ILE A 68 11.45 -19.65 -17.76
C ILE A 68 10.13 -19.97 -17.06
N LYS A 69 10.04 -21.12 -16.40
CA LYS A 69 8.85 -21.51 -15.63
C LYS A 69 8.57 -20.56 -14.46
N SER A 70 9.61 -20.04 -13.83
CA SER A 70 9.48 -19.05 -12.76
C SER A 70 8.80 -17.78 -13.26
N PHE A 71 9.13 -17.29 -14.45
CA PHE A 71 8.44 -16.13 -15.05
C PHE A 71 7.00 -16.45 -15.45
N GLU A 72 6.71 -17.63 -16.01
CA GLU A 72 5.32 -18.05 -16.30
C GLU A 72 4.47 -18.07 -15.02
N TYR A 73 4.99 -18.63 -13.94
CA TYR A 73 4.27 -18.72 -12.67
C TYR A 73 4.06 -17.36 -12.04
N VAL A 74 5.06 -16.47 -12.08
CA VAL A 74 4.89 -15.09 -11.61
C VAL A 74 3.85 -14.35 -12.44
N LEU A 75 3.81 -14.54 -13.76
CA LEU A 75 2.78 -13.99 -14.62
C LEU A 75 1.38 -14.46 -14.19
N LEU A 76 1.18 -15.77 -14.00
CA LEU A 76 -0.09 -16.33 -13.55
C LEU A 76 -0.52 -15.78 -12.19
N MET A 77 0.40 -15.71 -11.23
CA MET A 77 0.14 -15.11 -9.92
C MET A 77 -0.24 -13.63 -10.04
N THR A 78 0.46 -12.89 -10.90
CA THR A 78 0.23 -11.45 -11.09
C THR A 78 -1.12 -11.16 -11.75
N LEU A 79 -1.63 -12.05 -12.60
CA LEU A 79 -2.98 -11.90 -13.18
C LEU A 79 -4.08 -11.85 -12.10
N ALA A 80 -3.85 -12.47 -10.94
CA ALA A 80 -4.78 -12.37 -9.81
C ALA A 80 -4.88 -10.95 -9.21
N GLN A 81 -3.99 -10.03 -9.57
CA GLN A 81 -4.09 -8.62 -9.19
C GLN A 81 -5.34 -7.95 -9.79
N LEU A 82 -5.75 -8.36 -11.00
CA LEU A 82 -6.91 -7.76 -11.66
C LEU A 82 -8.21 -7.94 -10.84
N PRO A 83 -8.65 -9.18 -10.53
CA PRO A 83 -9.82 -9.35 -9.68
C PRO A 83 -9.62 -8.76 -8.27
N GLY A 84 -8.40 -8.75 -7.72
CA GLY A 84 -8.09 -8.12 -6.44
C GLY A 84 -8.39 -6.63 -6.45
N TYR A 85 -7.99 -5.92 -7.50
CA TYR A 85 -8.24 -4.50 -7.66
C TYR A 85 -9.74 -4.18 -7.79
N PHE A 86 -10.45 -4.91 -8.67
CA PHE A 86 -11.89 -4.69 -8.88
C PHE A 86 -12.72 -5.00 -7.64
N THR A 87 -12.41 -6.08 -6.93
CA THR A 87 -13.12 -6.44 -5.70
C THR A 87 -12.86 -5.42 -4.59
N ALA A 88 -11.62 -4.92 -4.46
CA ALA A 88 -11.30 -3.86 -3.52
C ALA A 88 -12.06 -2.57 -3.85
N ALA A 89 -12.07 -2.15 -5.11
CA ALA A 89 -12.80 -0.96 -5.57
C ALA A 89 -14.30 -1.05 -5.25
N TRP A 90 -14.91 -2.21 -5.47
CA TRP A 90 -16.30 -2.44 -5.13
C TRP A 90 -16.56 -2.46 -3.61
N LEU A 91 -15.67 -3.09 -2.84
CA LEU A 91 -15.80 -3.18 -1.39
C LEU A 91 -15.57 -1.84 -0.68
N ILE A 92 -14.69 -0.98 -1.18
CA ILE A 92 -14.43 0.36 -0.65
C ILE A 92 -15.74 1.14 -0.51
N GLU A 93 -16.60 1.09 -1.54
CA GLU A 93 -17.87 1.81 -1.55
C GLU A 93 -18.93 1.16 -0.64
N ARG A 94 -18.83 -0.14 -0.38
CA ARG A 94 -19.81 -0.89 0.43
C ARG A 94 -19.41 -1.07 1.89
N ALA A 95 -18.17 -1.41 2.15
CA ALA A 95 -17.67 -1.75 3.48
C ALA A 95 -16.79 -0.66 4.10
N GLY A 96 -16.34 0.32 3.28
CA GLY A 96 -15.48 1.41 3.72
C GLY A 96 -14.00 1.18 3.48
N ARG A 97 -13.25 2.28 3.47
CA ARG A 97 -11.81 2.29 3.14
C ARG A 97 -10.97 1.61 4.21
N LYS A 98 -11.23 1.93 5.48
CA LYS A 98 -10.52 1.35 6.63
C LYS A 98 -10.71 -0.17 6.67
N PHE A 99 -11.94 -0.64 6.52
CA PHE A 99 -12.24 -2.07 6.54
C PHE A 99 -11.48 -2.82 5.44
N VAL A 100 -11.56 -2.33 4.20
CA VAL A 100 -10.89 -2.95 3.06
C VAL A 100 -9.37 -2.99 3.25
N LEU A 101 -8.76 -1.88 3.73
CA LEU A 101 -7.32 -1.87 4.04
C LEU A 101 -6.94 -2.93 5.07
N VAL A 102 -7.66 -3.02 6.17
CA VAL A 102 -7.38 -4.02 7.24
C VAL A 102 -7.49 -5.44 6.69
N VAL A 103 -8.57 -5.76 5.98
CA VAL A 103 -8.80 -7.10 5.43
C VAL A 103 -7.76 -7.46 4.36
N TYR A 104 -7.52 -6.56 3.41
CA TYR A 104 -6.60 -6.84 2.30
C TYR A 104 -5.13 -6.89 2.74
N LEU A 105 -4.72 -6.02 3.66
CA LEU A 105 -3.36 -6.09 4.22
C LEU A 105 -3.16 -7.33 5.09
N THR A 106 -4.16 -7.75 5.86
CA THR A 106 -4.11 -9.00 6.61
C THR A 106 -4.04 -10.20 5.68
N GLY A 107 -4.86 -10.21 4.61
CA GLY A 107 -4.80 -11.22 3.56
C GLY A 107 -3.45 -11.27 2.86
N THR A 108 -2.84 -10.11 2.56
CA THR A 108 -1.49 -10.00 2.00
C THR A 108 -0.46 -10.59 2.96
N ALA A 109 -0.50 -10.24 4.25
CA ALA A 109 0.44 -10.74 5.25
C ALA A 109 0.34 -12.26 5.42
N ALA A 110 -0.88 -12.80 5.53
CA ALA A 110 -1.11 -14.24 5.63
C ALA A 110 -0.62 -14.98 4.39
N SER A 111 -0.92 -14.45 3.19
CA SER A 111 -0.48 -15.04 1.92
C SER A 111 1.04 -14.97 1.75
N ALA A 112 1.68 -13.88 2.18
CA ALA A 112 3.14 -13.75 2.15
C ALA A 112 3.81 -14.80 3.04
N TRP A 113 3.34 -14.94 4.28
CA TRP A 113 3.85 -15.96 5.19
C TRP A 113 3.66 -17.38 4.64
N ALA A 114 2.47 -17.68 4.13
CA ALA A 114 2.17 -18.98 3.53
C ALA A 114 3.02 -19.25 2.30
N PHE A 115 3.22 -18.26 1.41
CA PHE A 115 4.09 -18.38 0.22
C PHE A 115 5.53 -18.68 0.60
N GLY A 116 6.09 -17.97 1.60
CA GLY A 116 7.47 -18.20 2.05
C GLY A 116 7.71 -19.62 2.54
N ASN A 117 6.69 -20.25 3.15
CA ASN A 117 6.74 -21.58 3.73
C ASN A 117 6.15 -22.69 2.83
N ALA A 118 5.75 -22.36 1.59
CA ALA A 118 5.19 -23.33 0.67
C ALA A 118 6.28 -24.19 0.02
N ASP A 119 6.10 -25.51 0.00
CA ASP A 119 7.05 -26.47 -0.54
C ASP A 119 6.56 -27.15 -1.82
N THR A 120 5.26 -27.01 -2.15
CA THR A 120 4.70 -27.59 -3.37
C THR A 120 4.38 -26.52 -4.41
N GLN A 121 4.47 -26.89 -5.70
CA GLN A 121 4.14 -26.00 -6.80
C GLN A 121 2.72 -25.44 -6.68
N GLY A 122 1.74 -26.28 -6.35
CA GLY A 122 0.35 -25.85 -6.21
C GLY A 122 0.17 -24.82 -5.08
N ALA A 123 0.82 -25.04 -3.92
CA ALA A 123 0.80 -24.10 -2.81
C ALA A 123 1.47 -22.77 -3.17
N LEU A 124 2.62 -22.79 -3.86
CA LEU A 124 3.30 -21.58 -4.32
C LEU A 124 2.43 -20.76 -5.27
N LEU A 125 1.80 -21.41 -6.26
CA LEU A 125 0.91 -20.73 -7.19
C LEU A 125 -0.33 -20.15 -6.48
N LEU A 126 -0.95 -20.92 -5.57
CA LEU A 126 -2.12 -20.47 -4.83
C LEU A 126 -1.78 -19.29 -3.93
N TYR A 127 -0.76 -19.41 -3.08
CA TYR A 127 -0.41 -18.34 -2.14
C TYR A 127 0.20 -17.13 -2.84
N GLY A 128 0.91 -17.32 -3.94
CA GLY A 128 1.39 -16.23 -4.78
C GLY A 128 0.25 -15.49 -5.50
N ALA A 129 -0.78 -16.19 -5.95
CA ALA A 129 -1.99 -15.58 -6.50
C ALA A 129 -2.79 -14.83 -5.44
N LEU A 130 -2.96 -15.39 -4.23
CA LEU A 130 -3.62 -14.72 -3.11
C LEU A 130 -2.82 -13.50 -2.65
N LEU A 131 -1.49 -13.60 -2.57
CA LEU A 131 -0.60 -12.49 -2.29
C LEU A 131 -0.80 -11.34 -3.28
N SER A 132 -0.84 -11.66 -4.57
CA SER A 132 -1.05 -10.70 -5.65
C SER A 132 -2.44 -10.07 -5.59
N PHE A 133 -3.47 -10.88 -5.36
CA PHE A 133 -4.87 -10.45 -5.23
C PHE A 133 -5.05 -9.42 -4.11
N PHE A 134 -4.66 -9.80 -2.91
CA PHE A 134 -4.83 -8.94 -1.73
C PHE A 134 -3.93 -7.70 -1.79
N ASN A 135 -2.71 -7.85 -2.23
CA ASN A 135 -1.76 -6.75 -2.26
C ASN A 135 -2.22 -5.61 -3.18
N LEU A 136 -2.62 -5.90 -4.43
CA LEU A 136 -3.06 -4.83 -5.33
C LEU A 136 -4.39 -4.21 -4.90
N GLY A 137 -5.30 -4.99 -4.30
CA GLY A 137 -6.50 -4.45 -3.69
C GLY A 137 -6.19 -3.49 -2.54
N ALA A 138 -5.20 -3.82 -1.69
CA ALA A 138 -4.69 -2.91 -0.65
C ALA A 138 -4.11 -1.62 -1.23
N TRP A 139 -3.37 -1.68 -2.35
CA TRP A 139 -2.86 -0.51 -3.06
C TRP A 139 -3.98 0.41 -3.53
N GLY A 140 -5.03 -0.13 -4.15
CA GLY A 140 -6.20 0.64 -4.56
C GLY A 140 -6.85 1.38 -3.39
N ALA A 141 -7.07 0.66 -2.28
CA ALA A 141 -7.63 1.22 -1.07
C ALA A 141 -6.71 2.29 -0.42
N LEU A 142 -5.39 2.08 -0.42
CA LEU A 142 -4.41 3.03 0.08
C LEU A 142 -4.46 4.38 -0.66
N TYR A 143 -4.51 4.33 -2.00
CA TYR A 143 -4.62 5.54 -2.81
C TYR A 143 -5.93 6.28 -2.59
N ALA A 144 -7.04 5.58 -2.44
CA ALA A 144 -8.33 6.19 -2.14
C ALA A 144 -8.37 6.80 -0.73
N TYR A 145 -7.86 6.08 0.25
CA TYR A 145 -7.89 6.45 1.67
C TYR A 145 -6.99 7.63 2.02
N SER A 146 -5.79 7.70 1.42
CA SER A 146 -4.77 8.68 1.81
C SER A 146 -5.24 10.14 1.73
N PRO A 147 -5.83 10.62 0.61
CA PRO A 147 -6.26 12.00 0.50
C PRO A 147 -7.47 12.35 1.38
N GLU A 148 -8.29 11.37 1.74
CA GLU A 148 -9.49 11.57 2.57
C GLU A 148 -9.16 11.91 4.04
N ASN A 149 -7.91 11.69 4.46
CA ASN A 149 -7.47 11.97 5.82
C ASN A 149 -7.05 13.42 6.07
N TYR A 150 -7.00 14.26 5.03
CA TYR A 150 -6.53 15.64 5.13
C TYR A 150 -7.49 16.63 4.49
N PRO A 151 -7.66 17.83 5.10
CA PRO A 151 -8.39 18.94 4.48
C PRO A 151 -7.63 19.47 3.26
N ALA A 152 -8.36 20.10 2.32
CA ALA A 152 -7.83 20.54 1.04
C ALA A 152 -6.50 21.33 1.10
N PRO A 153 -6.29 22.30 2.03
CA PRO A 153 -5.06 23.10 2.04
C PRO A 153 -3.77 22.33 2.29
N ILE A 154 -3.83 21.17 2.99
CA ILE A 154 -2.66 20.38 3.35
C ILE A 154 -2.69 18.96 2.74
N ARG A 155 -3.74 18.60 2.00
CA ARG A 155 -3.96 17.26 1.43
C ARG A 155 -2.80 16.79 0.56
N ALA A 156 -2.37 17.63 -0.39
CA ALA A 156 -1.26 17.28 -1.28
C ALA A 156 0.06 17.07 -0.51
N SER A 157 0.32 17.90 0.51
CA SER A 157 1.51 17.77 1.35
C SER A 157 1.45 16.51 2.22
N GLY A 158 0.28 16.20 2.78
CA GLY A 158 0.07 14.99 3.60
C GLY A 158 0.29 13.70 2.80
N VAL A 159 -0.38 13.59 1.64
CA VAL A 159 -0.21 12.43 0.75
C VAL A 159 1.21 12.35 0.18
N GLY A 160 1.78 13.49 -0.24
CA GLY A 160 3.13 13.54 -0.80
C GLY A 160 4.21 13.12 0.19
N THR A 161 4.13 13.57 1.45
CA THR A 161 5.09 13.16 2.49
C THR A 161 4.93 11.68 2.85
N ALA A 162 3.71 11.17 2.95
CA ALA A 162 3.46 9.75 3.20
C ALA A 162 4.02 8.87 2.06
N ALA A 163 3.77 9.25 0.80
CA ALA A 163 4.36 8.57 -0.36
C ALA A 163 5.90 8.67 -0.37
N GLY A 164 6.46 9.83 0.04
CA GLY A 164 7.90 10.01 0.20
C GLY A 164 8.51 9.03 1.22
N ILE A 165 7.89 8.86 2.38
CA ILE A 165 8.28 7.84 3.37
C ILE A 165 8.14 6.43 2.77
N GLY A 166 7.09 6.17 2.00
CA GLY A 166 6.93 4.92 1.26
C GLY A 166 8.11 4.62 0.33
N ARG A 167 8.71 5.64 -0.31
CA ARG A 167 9.89 5.44 -1.18
C ARG A 167 11.10 4.88 -0.43
N LEU A 168 11.28 5.24 0.84
CA LEU A 168 12.32 4.62 1.68
C LEU A 168 12.06 3.11 1.84
N GLY A 169 10.79 2.73 2.05
CA GLY A 169 10.39 1.32 2.03
C GLY A 169 10.71 0.64 0.70
N GLY A 170 10.45 1.32 -0.44
CA GLY A 170 10.75 0.81 -1.78
C GLY A 170 12.24 0.62 -2.07
N ILE A 171 13.11 1.36 -1.40
CA ILE A 171 14.57 1.18 -1.47
C ILE A 171 15.01 0.02 -0.56
N LEU A 172 14.53 0.00 0.69
CA LEU A 172 14.95 -0.98 1.69
C LEU A 172 14.37 -2.37 1.44
N GLY A 173 13.14 -2.47 0.92
CA GLY A 173 12.45 -3.74 0.68
C GLY A 173 13.24 -4.69 -0.22
N PRO A 174 13.63 -4.30 -1.44
CA PRO A 174 14.41 -5.15 -2.33
C PRO A 174 15.78 -5.55 -1.77
N LEU A 175 16.36 -4.76 -0.90
CA LEU A 175 17.65 -5.06 -0.28
C LEU A 175 17.52 -6.11 0.84
N ALA A 176 16.33 -6.27 1.42
CA ALA A 176 16.12 -7.19 2.55
C ALA A 176 16.38 -8.66 2.15
N ILE A 177 15.94 -9.12 0.97
CA ILE A 177 16.10 -10.51 0.54
C ILE A 177 17.57 -10.90 0.39
N PRO A 178 18.41 -10.23 -0.42
CA PRO A 178 19.81 -10.60 -0.56
C PRO A 178 20.60 -10.39 0.74
N PHE A 179 20.30 -9.35 1.50
CA PHE A 179 21.00 -9.05 2.75
C PHE A 179 20.74 -10.13 3.81
N LEU A 180 19.48 -10.48 4.06
CA LEU A 180 19.11 -11.50 5.04
C LEU A 180 19.46 -12.91 4.54
N GLY A 181 19.32 -13.17 3.25
CA GLY A 181 19.75 -14.43 2.64
C GLY A 181 21.24 -14.68 2.81
N ALA A 182 22.09 -13.65 2.66
CA ALA A 182 23.52 -13.75 2.92
C ALA A 182 23.85 -14.07 4.40
N GLN A 183 22.93 -13.74 5.33
CA GLN A 183 23.04 -14.09 6.76
C GLN A 183 22.44 -15.47 7.08
N GLY A 184 22.03 -16.25 6.09
CA GLY A 184 21.47 -17.59 6.27
C GLY A 184 19.99 -17.64 6.63
N TRP A 185 19.25 -16.54 6.48
CA TRP A 185 17.80 -16.57 6.69
C TRP A 185 17.11 -17.40 5.61
N SER A 186 16.18 -18.25 6.03
CA SER A 186 15.36 -19.00 5.09
C SER A 186 14.37 -18.09 4.37
N THR A 187 13.90 -18.48 3.18
CA THR A 187 12.85 -17.77 2.45
C THR A 187 11.59 -17.57 3.31
N GLY A 188 11.21 -18.59 4.09
CA GLY A 188 10.07 -18.50 5.01
C GLY A 188 10.26 -17.43 6.07
N ALA A 189 11.47 -17.31 6.65
CA ALA A 189 11.76 -16.28 7.65
C ALA A 189 11.74 -14.87 7.04
N ILE A 190 12.26 -14.69 5.83
CA ILE A 190 12.27 -13.39 5.12
C ILE A 190 10.84 -12.97 4.76
N PHE A 191 10.02 -13.87 4.22
CA PHE A 191 8.61 -13.59 3.95
C PHE A 191 7.80 -13.39 5.22
N GLY A 192 8.17 -14.04 6.32
CA GLY A 192 7.65 -13.79 7.66
C GLY A 192 7.93 -12.36 8.14
N LEU A 193 9.12 -11.81 7.86
CA LEU A 193 9.44 -10.41 8.14
C LEU A 193 8.55 -9.44 7.36
N PHE A 194 8.32 -9.69 6.06
CA PHE A 194 7.40 -8.87 5.27
C PHE A 194 5.96 -8.97 5.79
N ALA A 195 5.51 -10.16 6.18
CA ALA A 195 4.21 -10.36 6.79
C ALA A 195 4.08 -9.58 8.12
N ALA A 196 5.08 -9.66 8.99
CA ALA A 196 5.11 -8.90 10.24
C ALA A 196 5.11 -7.39 10.00
N THR A 197 5.86 -6.90 9.01
CA THR A 197 5.87 -5.49 8.62
C THR A 197 4.49 -5.05 8.13
N LEU A 198 3.81 -5.84 7.31
CA LEU A 198 2.44 -5.56 6.88
C LEU A 198 1.47 -5.51 8.06
N MET A 199 1.64 -6.38 9.06
CA MET A 199 0.82 -6.35 10.28
C MET A 199 1.00 -5.06 11.08
N VAL A 200 2.18 -4.42 11.06
CA VAL A 200 2.36 -3.07 11.60
C VAL A 200 1.48 -2.06 10.86
N GLY A 201 1.39 -2.14 9.54
CA GLY A 201 0.48 -1.33 8.73
C GLY A 201 -1.00 -1.59 9.07
N VAL A 202 -1.39 -2.86 9.23
CA VAL A 202 -2.74 -3.25 9.68
C VAL A 202 -3.07 -2.62 11.03
N LEU A 203 -2.17 -2.73 12.00
CA LEU A 203 -2.36 -2.16 13.33
C LEU A 203 -2.42 -0.64 13.29
N ALA A 204 -1.58 0.00 12.48
CA ALA A 204 -1.62 1.45 12.31
C ALA A 204 -3.00 1.91 11.79
N VAL A 205 -3.55 1.26 10.77
CA VAL A 205 -4.88 1.58 10.25
C VAL A 205 -5.98 1.22 11.25
N ALA A 206 -5.92 0.06 11.88
CA ALA A 206 -6.94 -0.39 12.81
C ALA A 206 -7.06 0.51 14.04
N LEU A 207 -5.92 0.93 14.63
CA LEU A 207 -5.86 1.68 15.88
C LEU A 207 -5.88 3.20 15.66
N LEU A 208 -5.20 3.70 14.63
CA LEU A 208 -5.05 5.13 14.38
C LEU A 208 -5.95 5.64 13.26
N GLY A 209 -6.37 4.78 12.34
CA GLY A 209 -7.22 5.16 11.21
C GLY A 209 -8.66 5.44 11.62
N ARG A 210 -9.31 6.33 10.87
CA ARG A 210 -10.77 6.55 10.92
C ARG A 210 -11.41 5.98 9.66
N GLU A 211 -12.70 5.63 9.73
CA GLU A 211 -13.45 5.30 8.53
C GLU A 211 -13.83 6.60 7.81
N THR A 212 -13.56 6.67 6.52
CA THR A 212 -13.81 7.88 5.71
C THR A 212 -14.99 7.72 4.75
N ARG A 213 -15.68 6.58 4.79
CA ARG A 213 -16.84 6.31 3.95
C ARG A 213 -17.95 7.34 4.20
N GLY A 214 -18.41 7.99 3.13
CA GLY A 214 -19.51 8.97 3.21
C GLY A 214 -19.09 10.35 3.66
N GLU A 215 -17.84 10.56 4.07
CA GLU A 215 -17.29 11.91 4.20
C GLU A 215 -16.97 12.42 2.78
N GLN A 216 -17.98 13.02 2.12
CA GLN A 216 -17.69 13.80 0.92
C GLN A 216 -16.69 14.87 1.33
N ALA A 217 -15.63 15.02 0.54
CA ALA A 217 -14.67 16.09 0.74
C ALA A 217 -15.49 17.40 0.81
N VAL A 218 -15.67 17.90 2.02
CA VAL A 218 -16.22 19.24 2.24
C VAL A 218 -15.25 20.17 1.55
N GLY A 219 -15.73 20.80 0.48
CA GLY A 219 -14.97 21.59 -0.48
C GLY A 219 -14.28 22.81 0.13
#